data_e39a176fc61603cbcf47132a93d57ab6
#
_entry.id   e39a176fc61603cbcf47132a93d57ab6
#
_cell.length_a   1.000
_cell.length_b   1.000
_cell.length_c   1.000
_cell.angle_alpha   90.00
_cell.angle_beta   90.00
_cell.angle_gamma   90.00
#
_symmetry.space_group_name_H-M   'P 1'
#
loop_
_entity.id
_entity.type
_entity.pdbx_description
1 polymer ?
#
loop_
_entity_poly.entity_id
_entity_poly.type
_entity_poly.pdbx_seq_one_letter_code
_entity_poly.pdbx_strand_id
1 'polypeptide(L)'
;MPELLKIVAIVGMVFFLSACGIKGGSQSPLRFKHITPAMEMEMEMLIQAGCDQEYEYFDRDIAMLYSLIPGGGQWYTGETRKAWIYLMSFPLIVPYIVSFQDAQNSVDYYNFRYTAHFCKNKLKVTQKMQEPEKDNQKNNSRKLRKKISRQSPGENRF
;
A
#
# COMPACT_ATOMS: atom_id res chain seq x y z
N MET A 1 -18.39 -42.26 -16.13
CA MET A 1 -18.40 -40.97 -15.40
C MET A 1 -18.04 -41.05 -13.91
N PRO A 2 -18.41 -42.06 -13.10
CA PRO A 2 -18.09 -42.11 -11.67
C PRO A 2 -16.58 -42.26 -11.38
N GLU A 3 -15.80 -42.91 -12.24
CA GLU A 3 -14.35 -43.09 -12.06
C GLU A 3 -13.57 -41.79 -12.25
N LEU A 4 -13.98 -40.96 -13.19
CA LEU A 4 -13.36 -39.65 -13.41
C LEU A 4 -13.51 -38.72 -12.19
N LEU A 5 -14.68 -38.77 -11.57
CA LEU A 5 -15.00 -38.00 -10.36
C LEU A 5 -14.13 -38.44 -9.16
N LYS A 6 -13.87 -39.74 -9.02
CA LYS A 6 -12.97 -40.29 -7.98
C LYS A 6 -11.53 -39.83 -8.20
N ILE A 7 -11.05 -39.86 -9.44
CA ILE A 7 -9.69 -39.43 -9.77
C ILE A 7 -9.51 -37.93 -9.46
N VAL A 8 -10.49 -37.09 -9.85
CA VAL A 8 -10.46 -35.65 -9.56
C VAL A 8 -10.47 -35.38 -8.05
N ALA A 9 -11.29 -36.13 -7.29
CA ALA A 9 -11.35 -36.01 -5.83
C ALA A 9 -10.02 -36.42 -5.16
N ILE A 10 -9.38 -37.51 -5.62
CA ILE A 10 -8.11 -37.99 -5.08
C ILE A 10 -6.98 -37.01 -5.41
N VAL A 11 -6.92 -36.49 -6.64
CA VAL A 11 -5.93 -35.49 -7.05
C VAL A 11 -6.11 -34.19 -6.26
N GLY A 12 -7.35 -33.74 -6.06
CA GLY A 12 -7.67 -32.59 -5.23
C GLY A 12 -7.20 -32.77 -3.77
N MET A 13 -7.45 -33.95 -3.20
CA MET A 13 -7.06 -34.28 -1.82
C MET A 13 -5.53 -34.34 -1.64
N VAL A 14 -4.81 -34.87 -2.62
CA VAL A 14 -3.32 -34.90 -2.61
C VAL A 14 -2.75 -33.48 -2.70
N PHE A 15 -3.34 -32.60 -3.52
CA PHE A 15 -2.91 -31.20 -3.59
C PHE A 15 -3.17 -30.44 -2.27
N PHE A 16 -4.30 -30.66 -1.61
CA PHE A 16 -4.57 -30.06 -0.30
C PHE A 16 -3.62 -30.54 0.79
N LEU A 17 -3.22 -31.80 0.79
CA LEU A 17 -2.27 -32.35 1.76
C LEU A 17 -0.84 -31.85 1.51
N SER A 18 -0.46 -31.63 0.25
CA SER A 18 0.87 -31.08 -0.10
C SER A 18 1.02 -29.59 0.27
N ALA A 19 -0.07 -28.83 0.31
CA ALA A 19 -0.07 -27.43 0.70
C ALA A 19 0.21 -27.21 2.21
N CYS A 20 -0.03 -28.21 3.06
CA CYS A 20 0.25 -28.15 4.50
C CYS A 20 1.72 -28.37 4.89
N GLY A 21 2.58 -28.79 3.96
CA GLY A 21 3.95 -29.26 4.25
C GLY A 21 5.09 -28.26 4.03
N ILE A 22 4.84 -27.09 3.49
CA ILE A 22 5.90 -26.11 3.20
C ILE A 22 6.17 -25.24 4.43
N LYS A 23 6.96 -25.75 5.36
CA LYS A 23 7.70 -24.95 6.33
C LYS A 23 8.78 -24.17 5.59
N GLY A 24 8.49 -22.92 5.27
CA GLY A 24 9.47 -22.05 4.65
C GLY A 24 8.95 -20.61 4.58
N GLY A 25 9.24 -19.80 5.62
CA GLY A 25 9.25 -18.34 5.54
C GLY A 25 7.90 -17.65 5.34
N SER A 26 7.19 -17.42 6.45
CA SER A 26 6.54 -16.16 6.82
C SER A 26 5.44 -15.51 5.97
N GLN A 27 4.95 -16.08 4.89
CA GLN A 27 3.72 -15.57 4.27
C GLN A 27 2.85 -16.75 3.85
N SER A 28 1.75 -16.96 4.57
CA SER A 28 0.73 -17.90 4.11
C SER A 28 0.31 -17.49 2.69
N PRO A 29 0.28 -18.41 1.72
CA PRO A 29 -0.05 -18.10 0.32
C PRO A 29 -1.47 -17.54 0.15
N LEU A 30 -2.34 -17.72 1.14
CA LEU A 30 -3.74 -17.26 1.15
C LEU A 30 -3.98 -16.08 2.10
N ARG A 31 -2.98 -15.25 2.36
CA ARG A 31 -3.22 -14.06 3.18
C ARG A 31 -4.08 -13.06 2.40
N PHE A 32 -5.33 -12.91 2.80
CA PHE A 32 -6.21 -11.86 2.30
C PHE A 32 -5.65 -10.50 2.67
N LYS A 33 -5.55 -9.61 1.69
CA LYS A 33 -5.16 -8.23 1.92
C LYS A 33 -6.41 -7.41 2.19
N HIS A 34 -6.37 -6.63 3.24
CA HIS A 34 -7.42 -5.67 3.57
C HIS A 34 -6.80 -4.46 4.23
N ILE A 35 -7.47 -3.34 4.10
CA ILE A 35 -7.09 -2.10 4.78
C ILE A 35 -7.37 -2.29 6.27
N THR A 36 -6.37 -2.05 7.10
CA THR A 36 -6.50 -2.15 8.55
C THR A 36 -6.83 -0.78 9.15
N PRO A 37 -7.50 -0.71 10.32
CA PRO A 37 -7.80 0.57 10.97
C PRO A 37 -6.54 1.42 11.25
N ALA A 38 -5.40 0.78 11.49
CA ALA A 38 -4.12 1.48 11.65
C ALA A 38 -3.66 2.16 10.36
N MET A 39 -3.93 1.55 9.21
CA MET A 39 -3.62 2.15 7.91
C MET A 39 -4.55 3.32 7.61
N GLU A 40 -5.83 3.20 7.94
CA GLU A 40 -6.81 4.30 7.78
C GLU A 40 -6.40 5.51 8.62
N MET A 41 -6.04 5.30 9.89
CA MET A 41 -5.55 6.36 10.78
C MET A 41 -4.27 7.02 10.22
N GLU A 42 -3.36 6.23 9.65
CA GLU A 42 -2.16 6.75 8.99
C GLU A 42 -2.51 7.65 7.80
N MET A 43 -3.51 7.26 6.99
CA MET A 43 -3.97 8.05 5.86
C MET A 43 -4.63 9.35 6.31
N GLU A 44 -5.45 9.32 7.35
CA GLU A 44 -6.06 10.53 7.92
C GLU A 44 -4.99 11.54 8.36
N MET A 45 -3.93 11.08 9.01
CA MET A 45 -2.80 11.96 9.39
C MET A 45 -2.10 12.56 8.17
N LEU A 46 -1.97 11.79 7.07
CA LEU A 46 -1.37 12.29 5.83
C LEU A 46 -2.28 13.32 5.13
N ILE A 47 -3.60 13.12 5.15
CA ILE A 47 -4.59 14.07 4.61
C ILE A 47 -4.55 15.36 5.42
N GLN A 48 -4.53 15.30 6.75
CA GLN A 48 -4.38 16.48 7.62
C GLN A 48 -3.06 17.23 7.40
N ALA A 49 -2.01 16.50 7.00
CA ALA A 49 -0.73 17.09 6.63
C ALA A 49 -0.69 17.71 5.21
N GLY A 50 -1.83 17.70 4.49
CA GLY A 50 -1.96 18.33 3.17
C GLY A 50 -1.81 17.38 1.98
N CYS A 51 -2.06 16.09 2.16
CA CYS A 51 -2.16 15.13 1.07
C CYS A 51 -3.63 14.93 0.69
N ASP A 52 -4.07 15.56 -0.37
CA ASP A 52 -5.46 15.64 -0.81
C ASP A 52 -5.76 14.85 -2.11
N GLN A 53 -4.81 14.05 -2.58
CA GLN A 53 -4.95 13.27 -3.82
C GLN A 53 -4.88 11.78 -3.54
N GLU A 54 -5.87 11.04 -4.04
CA GLU A 54 -5.80 9.59 -4.18
C GLU A 54 -5.07 9.24 -5.49
N TYR A 55 -4.13 8.30 -5.38
CA TYR A 55 -3.37 7.82 -6.52
C TYR A 55 -3.75 6.38 -6.81
N GLU A 56 -4.32 6.13 -7.99
CA GLU A 56 -4.63 4.80 -8.46
C GLU A 56 -3.39 4.18 -9.11
N TYR A 57 -2.91 3.09 -8.53
CA TYR A 57 -1.84 2.27 -9.12
C TYR A 57 -2.41 1.13 -9.96
N PHE A 58 -3.50 0.54 -9.47
CA PHE A 58 -4.28 -0.47 -10.18
C PHE A 58 -5.69 0.06 -10.44
N ASP A 59 -6.16 -0.15 -11.66
CA ASP A 59 -7.52 0.15 -12.06
C ASP A 59 -8.47 -0.94 -11.56
N ARG A 60 -9.52 -0.54 -10.83
CA ARG A 60 -10.49 -1.45 -10.22
C ARG A 60 -11.36 -2.15 -11.27
N ASP A 61 -11.75 -1.43 -12.32
CA ASP A 61 -12.61 -1.97 -13.37
C ASP A 61 -11.85 -3.01 -14.21
N ILE A 62 -10.59 -2.75 -14.48
CA ILE A 62 -9.69 -3.69 -15.15
C ILE A 62 -9.50 -4.94 -14.28
N ALA A 63 -9.28 -4.80 -12.99
CA ALA A 63 -9.15 -5.94 -12.09
C ALA A 63 -10.43 -6.79 -12.04
N MET A 64 -11.60 -6.14 -12.06
CA MET A 64 -12.89 -6.84 -12.15
C MET A 64 -13.02 -7.64 -13.45
N LEU A 65 -12.64 -7.05 -14.58
CA LEU A 65 -12.67 -7.72 -15.89
C LEU A 65 -11.76 -8.96 -15.90
N TYR A 66 -10.54 -8.84 -15.38
CA TYR A 66 -9.64 -9.99 -15.24
C TYR A 66 -10.18 -11.05 -14.30
N SER A 67 -10.96 -10.67 -13.29
CA SER A 67 -11.55 -11.60 -12.31
C SER A 67 -12.67 -12.48 -12.88
N LEU A 68 -13.13 -12.23 -14.11
CA LEU A 68 -14.00 -13.15 -14.83
C LEU A 68 -13.32 -14.52 -15.06
N ILE A 69 -11.99 -14.54 -15.10
CA ILE A 69 -11.20 -15.76 -15.08
C ILE A 69 -10.75 -16.00 -13.62
N PRO A 70 -10.99 -17.18 -13.04
CA PRO A 70 -10.57 -17.47 -11.67
C PRO A 70 -9.08 -17.22 -11.47
N GLY A 71 -8.74 -16.35 -10.51
CA GLY A 71 -7.37 -15.94 -10.27
C GLY A 71 -6.83 -14.83 -11.21
N GLY A 72 -7.60 -14.40 -12.20
CA GLY A 72 -7.15 -13.36 -13.14
C GLY A 72 -6.90 -12.01 -12.48
N GLY A 73 -7.76 -11.59 -11.56
CA GLY A 73 -7.57 -10.36 -10.79
C GLY A 73 -6.31 -10.39 -9.92
N GLN A 74 -5.96 -11.55 -9.36
CA GLN A 74 -4.72 -11.74 -8.61
C GLN A 74 -3.48 -11.72 -9.54
N TRP A 75 -3.61 -12.18 -10.77
CA TRP A 75 -2.53 -12.00 -11.76
C TRP A 75 -2.31 -10.54 -12.08
N TYR A 76 -3.38 -9.78 -12.28
CA TYR A 76 -3.32 -8.35 -12.54
C TYR A 76 -2.63 -7.60 -11.39
N THR A 77 -2.91 -7.94 -10.13
CA THR A 77 -2.26 -7.34 -8.96
C THR A 77 -0.88 -7.93 -8.62
N GLY A 78 -0.38 -8.87 -9.44
CA GLY A 78 0.93 -9.51 -9.25
C GLY A 78 0.97 -10.61 -8.19
N GLU A 79 -0.18 -11.05 -7.66
CA GLU A 79 -0.29 -12.12 -6.66
C GLU A 79 -0.34 -13.51 -7.32
N THR A 80 0.67 -13.84 -8.12
CA THR A 80 0.71 -15.04 -8.97
C THR A 80 0.46 -16.35 -8.22
N ARG A 81 0.93 -16.47 -6.96
CA ARG A 81 0.70 -17.68 -6.16
C ARG A 81 -0.78 -17.89 -5.83
N LYS A 82 -1.48 -16.81 -5.46
CA LYS A 82 -2.93 -16.86 -5.23
C LYS A 82 -3.69 -17.15 -6.53
N ALA A 83 -3.27 -16.51 -7.62
CA ALA A 83 -3.87 -16.72 -8.93
C ALA A 83 -3.88 -18.19 -9.33
N TRP A 84 -2.75 -18.91 -9.15
CA TRP A 84 -2.67 -20.33 -9.41
C TRP A 84 -3.59 -21.17 -8.51
N ILE A 85 -3.68 -20.83 -7.22
CA ILE A 85 -4.54 -21.53 -6.27
C ILE A 85 -6.01 -21.40 -6.70
N TYR A 86 -6.46 -20.19 -7.05
CA TYR A 86 -7.83 -19.97 -7.50
C TYR A 86 -8.12 -20.63 -8.84
N LEU A 87 -7.14 -20.60 -9.78
CA LEU A 87 -7.29 -21.27 -11.07
C LEU A 87 -7.45 -22.80 -10.90
N MET A 88 -6.65 -23.42 -10.03
CA MET A 88 -6.72 -24.84 -9.77
C MET A 88 -7.98 -25.25 -8.99
N SER A 89 -8.55 -24.35 -8.21
CA SER A 89 -9.81 -24.56 -7.51
C SER A 89 -11.05 -24.21 -8.33
N PHE A 90 -10.90 -23.88 -9.62
CA PHE A 90 -11.98 -23.47 -10.53
C PHE A 90 -13.23 -24.38 -10.55
N PRO A 91 -13.13 -25.72 -10.43
CA PRO A 91 -14.32 -26.57 -10.39
C PRO A 91 -15.25 -26.29 -9.21
N LEU A 92 -14.78 -25.53 -8.21
CA LEU A 92 -15.53 -25.19 -7.01
C LEU A 92 -16.04 -23.75 -7.11
N ILE A 93 -17.36 -23.58 -7.01
CA ILE A 93 -18.03 -22.26 -7.13
C ILE A 93 -17.59 -21.32 -5.99
N VAL A 94 -17.43 -21.83 -4.77
CA VAL A 94 -17.10 -21.01 -3.59
C VAL A 94 -15.74 -20.30 -3.72
N PRO A 95 -14.62 -20.98 -4.07
CA PRO A 95 -13.35 -20.31 -4.31
C PRO A 95 -13.40 -19.27 -5.43
N TYR A 96 -14.26 -19.46 -6.43
CA TYR A 96 -14.43 -18.48 -7.50
C TYR A 96 -14.99 -17.16 -6.99
N ILE A 97 -16.07 -17.21 -6.18
CA ILE A 97 -16.66 -16.00 -5.58
C ILE A 97 -15.66 -15.30 -4.66
N VAL A 98 -14.94 -16.07 -3.84
CA VAL A 98 -13.91 -15.55 -2.94
C VAL A 98 -12.77 -14.90 -3.73
N SER A 99 -12.35 -15.49 -4.86
CA SER A 99 -11.32 -14.92 -5.74
C SER A 99 -11.70 -13.54 -6.24
N PHE A 100 -12.95 -13.31 -6.59
CA PHE A 100 -13.43 -12.02 -7.07
C PHE A 100 -13.35 -10.94 -5.99
N GLN A 101 -13.82 -11.23 -4.78
CA GLN A 101 -13.71 -10.30 -3.65
C GLN A 101 -12.26 -10.05 -3.22
N ASP A 102 -11.43 -11.09 -3.19
CA ASP A 102 -10.02 -10.96 -2.83
C ASP A 102 -9.25 -10.10 -3.85
N ALA A 103 -9.59 -10.17 -5.14
CA ALA A 103 -8.98 -9.33 -6.16
C ALA A 103 -9.28 -7.84 -5.93
N GLN A 104 -10.53 -7.49 -5.63
CA GLN A 104 -10.92 -6.11 -5.32
C GLN A 104 -10.22 -5.59 -4.07
N ASN A 105 -10.24 -6.36 -2.98
CA ASN A 105 -9.55 -6.00 -1.74
C ASN A 105 -8.03 -5.82 -1.96
N SER A 106 -7.44 -6.61 -2.85
CA SER A 106 -6.02 -6.48 -3.20
C SER A 106 -5.75 -5.17 -3.95
N VAL A 107 -6.61 -4.78 -4.90
CA VAL A 107 -6.51 -3.49 -5.60
C VAL A 107 -6.59 -2.33 -4.62
N ASP A 108 -7.63 -2.32 -3.78
CA ASP A 108 -7.83 -1.26 -2.79
C ASP A 108 -6.63 -1.15 -1.82
N TYR A 109 -6.11 -2.29 -1.36
CA TYR A 109 -4.93 -2.33 -0.50
C TYR A 109 -3.67 -1.78 -1.17
N TYR A 110 -3.42 -2.13 -2.44
CA TYR A 110 -2.25 -1.65 -3.16
C TYR A 110 -2.36 -0.17 -3.51
N ASN A 111 -3.53 0.30 -3.95
CA ASN A 111 -3.78 1.71 -4.22
C ASN A 111 -3.59 2.55 -2.95
N PHE A 112 -4.13 2.08 -1.83
CA PHE A 112 -3.95 2.72 -0.53
C PHE A 112 -2.47 2.82 -0.14
N ARG A 113 -1.72 1.73 -0.24
CA ARG A 113 -0.29 1.75 0.07
C ARG A 113 0.52 2.66 -0.87
N TYR A 114 0.16 2.67 -2.13
CA TYR A 114 0.80 3.54 -3.12
C TYR A 114 0.56 5.01 -2.79
N THR A 115 -0.69 5.38 -2.52
CA THR A 115 -1.07 6.73 -2.09
C THR A 115 -0.31 7.14 -0.82
N ALA A 116 -0.30 6.31 0.22
CA ALA A 116 0.40 6.61 1.46
C ALA A 116 1.91 6.81 1.24
N HIS A 117 2.54 5.98 0.42
CA HIS A 117 3.96 6.11 0.09
C HIS A 117 4.26 7.40 -0.68
N PHE A 118 3.43 7.73 -1.66
CA PHE A 118 3.58 8.95 -2.45
C PHE A 118 3.41 10.20 -1.59
N CYS A 119 2.37 10.23 -0.76
CA CYS A 119 2.11 11.32 0.18
C CYS A 119 3.27 11.55 1.15
N LYS A 120 3.79 10.50 1.75
CA LYS A 120 4.98 10.59 2.62
C LYS A 120 6.18 11.18 1.92
N ASN A 121 6.42 10.79 0.68
CA ASN A 121 7.54 11.33 -0.10
C ASN A 121 7.33 12.80 -0.47
N LYS A 122 6.11 13.17 -0.90
CA LYS A 122 5.73 14.56 -1.20
C LYS A 122 5.94 15.46 0.02
N LEU A 123 5.46 15.06 1.19
CA LEU A 123 5.60 15.81 2.43
C LEU A 123 7.06 15.95 2.87
N LYS A 124 7.88 14.91 2.75
CA LYS A 124 9.33 14.98 3.04
C LYS A 124 10.07 15.95 2.13
N VAL A 125 9.73 15.98 0.84
CA VAL A 125 10.31 16.92 -0.12
C VAL A 125 9.91 18.36 0.24
N THR A 126 8.65 18.59 0.56
CA THR A 126 8.14 19.91 0.97
C THR A 126 8.82 20.39 2.25
N GLN A 127 8.99 19.55 3.25
CA GLN A 127 9.71 19.89 4.48
C GLN A 127 11.17 20.26 4.21
N LYS A 128 11.88 19.49 3.37
CA LYS A 128 13.27 19.80 3.00
C LYS A 128 13.41 21.09 2.22
N MET A 129 12.41 21.49 1.44
CA MET A 129 12.43 22.78 0.73
C MET A 129 12.19 23.97 1.68
N GLN A 130 11.43 23.79 2.76
CA GLN A 130 11.16 24.84 3.75
C GLN A 130 12.31 25.03 4.78
N GLU A 131 13.11 23.99 5.00
CA GLU A 131 14.20 24.02 5.97
C GLU A 131 15.30 25.08 5.64
N PRO A 132 15.80 25.21 4.39
CA PRO A 132 16.79 26.23 4.04
C PRO A 132 16.27 27.65 4.15
N GLU A 133 14.97 27.88 3.99
CA GLU A 133 14.36 29.21 4.11
C GLU A 133 14.32 29.67 5.57
N LYS A 134 14.03 28.78 6.52
CA LYS A 134 14.07 29.07 7.96
C LYS A 134 15.48 29.39 8.45
N ASP A 135 16.48 28.69 7.96
CA ASP A 135 17.89 28.94 8.33
C ASP A 135 18.38 30.26 7.76
N ASN A 136 18.03 30.64 6.54
CA ASN A 136 18.33 31.93 5.96
C ASN A 136 17.66 33.10 6.72
N GLN A 137 16.40 32.91 7.14
CA GLN A 137 15.66 33.90 7.91
C GLN A 137 16.25 34.08 9.31
N LYS A 138 16.68 32.98 9.96
CA LYS A 138 17.35 33.00 11.26
C LYS A 138 18.74 33.67 11.19
N ASN A 139 19.47 33.41 10.13
CA ASN A 139 20.79 34.03 9.90
C ASN A 139 20.69 35.53 9.57
N ASN A 140 19.69 35.95 8.80
CA ASN A 140 19.42 37.35 8.54
C ASN A 140 19.01 38.10 9.82
N SER A 141 18.13 37.51 10.63
CA SER A 141 17.72 38.09 11.91
C SER A 141 18.91 38.23 12.88
N ARG A 142 19.83 37.25 12.91
CA ARG A 142 21.08 37.37 13.71
C ARG A 142 22.02 38.44 13.20
N LYS A 143 22.16 38.61 11.88
CA LYS A 143 22.97 39.69 11.28
C LYS A 143 22.40 41.07 11.58
N LEU A 144 21.07 41.20 11.51
CA LEU A 144 20.36 42.45 11.84
C LEU A 144 20.56 42.86 13.32
N ARG A 145 20.38 41.90 14.25
CA ARG A 145 20.62 42.15 15.69
C ARG A 145 22.06 42.57 15.98
N LYS A 146 23.07 41.94 15.34
CA LYS A 146 24.47 42.36 15.47
C LYS A 146 24.74 43.74 14.90
N LYS A 147 24.03 44.16 13.86
CA LYS A 147 24.17 45.50 13.28
C LYS A 147 23.58 46.57 14.19
N ILE A 148 22.42 46.30 14.78
CA ILE A 148 21.75 47.22 15.73
C ILE A 148 22.60 47.37 17.02
N SER A 149 23.14 46.27 17.55
CA SER A 149 23.98 46.34 18.77
C SER A 149 25.34 47.05 18.56
N ARG A 150 25.80 47.18 17.31
CA ARG A 150 27.03 47.95 16.98
C ARG A 150 26.77 49.44 16.70
N GLN A 151 25.52 49.82 16.40
CA GLN A 151 25.12 51.19 16.13
C GLN A 151 24.63 51.94 17.38
N SER A 152 24.60 51.29 18.54
CA SER A 152 24.32 51.92 19.83
C SER A 152 25.61 51.99 20.68
N PRO A 153 26.62 52.82 20.32
CA PRO A 153 27.68 53.21 21.24
C PRO A 153 27.37 54.62 21.73
N GLY A 154 26.90 54.71 22.95
CA GLY A 154 27.14 55.93 23.73
C GLY A 154 26.19 57.08 23.51
N GLU A 155 24.99 56.96 24.05
CA GLU A 155 24.28 58.17 24.47
C GLU A 155 23.64 57.89 25.85
N ASN A 156 24.48 57.99 26.86
CA ASN A 156 24.07 58.25 28.24
C ASN A 156 25.29 58.74 29.02
N ARG A 157 25.61 60.02 28.79
CA ARG A 157 26.30 60.84 29.77
C ARG A 157 25.59 62.19 29.79
N PHE A 158 24.64 62.28 30.66
CA PHE A 158 24.38 63.53 31.44
C PHE A 158 23.59 63.12 32.68
#